data_46df8331c4a99df94bb0556e8e3cab7f
#
_entry.id   46df8331c4a99df94bb0556e8e3cab7f
#
_cell.length_a   1.000
_cell.length_b   1.000
_cell.length_c   1.000
_cell.angle_alpha   90.00
_cell.angle_beta   90.00
_cell.angle_gamma   90.00
#
_symmetry.space_group_name_H-M   'P 1'
#
loop_
_entity.id
_entity.type
_entity.pdbx_description
1 polymer ?
#
loop_
_entity_poly.entity_id
_entity_poly.type
_entity_poly.pdbx_seq_one_letter_code
_entity_poly.pdbx_strand_id
1 'polypeptide(L)'
;MNNKKLKRILEVSDDYKQITLPDSRYYQRNGKYYPSVTHVLSHYPKGKYFEDWLKKVGYSSEYIVKKASEDGTKVHNMIELYLNGEEFHFLNEKGIPQYDIEIWKMFLRFVEFWEEYEPTLLETEVHLFSDKLEVAGTCDMVCEINNQLWIVDFKTSNHIHSTYDLQA
;
A
#
# COMPACT_ATOMS: atom_id res chain seq x y z
N MET A 1 -11.77 19.72 -1.73
CA MET A 1 -10.94 20.22 -2.88
C MET A 1 -11.53 19.69 -4.17
N ASN A 2 -11.45 20.40 -5.32
CA ASN A 2 -12.02 19.89 -6.57
C ASN A 2 -11.10 18.79 -7.14
N ASN A 3 -11.64 17.64 -7.54
CA ASN A 3 -10.92 16.47 -8.08
C ASN A 3 -9.96 16.85 -9.26
N LYS A 4 -10.33 17.84 -10.10
CA LYS A 4 -9.43 18.38 -11.15
C LYS A 4 -8.17 19.03 -10.60
N LYS A 5 -8.22 19.68 -9.42
CA LYS A 5 -7.07 20.31 -8.79
C LYS A 5 -6.15 19.25 -8.18
N LEU A 6 -6.73 18.22 -7.57
CA LEU A 6 -6.00 17.06 -7.04
C LEU A 6 -5.20 16.35 -8.16
N LYS A 7 -5.86 15.97 -9.25
CA LYS A 7 -5.23 15.31 -10.40
C LYS A 7 -4.05 16.11 -10.97
N ARG A 8 -4.17 17.43 -11.01
CA ARG A 8 -3.09 18.31 -11.49
C ARG A 8 -1.91 18.40 -10.52
N ILE A 9 -2.17 18.38 -9.22
CA ILE A 9 -1.11 18.45 -8.18
C ILE A 9 -0.31 17.15 -8.13
N LEU A 10 -1.01 16.01 -8.23
CA LEU A 10 -0.42 14.68 -8.07
C LEU A 10 0.02 14.04 -9.41
N GLU A 11 -0.08 14.76 -10.54
CA GLU A 11 0.17 14.19 -11.87
C GLU A 11 -0.62 12.89 -12.13
N VAL A 12 -1.83 12.79 -11.57
CA VAL A 12 -2.71 11.63 -11.73
C VAL A 12 -3.18 11.53 -13.18
N SER A 13 -3.08 10.36 -13.76
CA SER A 13 -3.52 10.08 -15.13
C SER A 13 -4.59 8.99 -15.12
N ASP A 14 -5.70 9.25 -15.80
CA ASP A 14 -6.76 8.25 -16.05
C ASP A 14 -6.45 7.38 -17.28
N ASP A 15 -5.51 7.82 -18.15
CA ASP A 15 -5.10 7.10 -19.35
C ASP A 15 -3.75 6.42 -19.13
N TYR A 16 -3.79 5.29 -18.45
CA TYR A 16 -2.62 4.47 -18.18
C TYR A 16 -2.96 2.98 -18.33
N LYS A 17 -1.91 2.18 -18.48
CA LYS A 17 -1.99 0.72 -18.47
C LYS A 17 -0.98 0.16 -17.49
N GLN A 18 -1.45 -0.62 -16.50
CA GLN A 18 -0.57 -1.39 -15.62
C GLN A 18 -0.20 -2.72 -16.29
N ILE A 19 1.07 -3.06 -16.26
CA ILE A 19 1.63 -4.30 -16.78
C ILE A 19 2.33 -5.02 -15.63
N THR A 20 1.77 -6.14 -15.19
CA THR A 20 2.34 -6.95 -14.10
C THR A 20 2.98 -8.19 -14.70
N LEU A 21 4.28 -8.37 -14.44
CA LEU A 21 5.06 -9.55 -14.75
C LEU A 21 5.34 -10.33 -13.45
N PRO A 22 5.81 -11.58 -13.51
CA PRO A 22 6.06 -12.39 -12.30
C PRO A 22 6.97 -11.72 -11.25
N ASP A 23 7.96 -10.95 -11.71
CA ASP A 23 9.02 -10.33 -10.88
C ASP A 23 9.05 -8.81 -10.96
N SER A 24 8.17 -8.19 -11.77
CA SER A 24 8.23 -6.75 -12.03
C SER A 24 6.86 -6.18 -12.37
N ARG A 25 6.70 -4.87 -12.11
CA ARG A 25 5.51 -4.10 -12.46
C ARG A 25 5.92 -2.84 -13.18
N TYR A 26 5.24 -2.55 -14.29
CA TYR A 26 5.39 -1.33 -15.08
C TYR A 26 4.04 -0.65 -15.28
N TYR A 27 4.10 0.63 -15.53
CA TYR A 27 2.96 1.43 -15.96
C TYR A 27 3.27 2.05 -17.32
N GLN A 28 2.29 2.10 -18.19
CA GLN A 28 2.41 2.78 -19.49
C GLN A 28 1.48 3.98 -19.51
N ARG A 29 2.02 5.15 -19.86
CA ARG A 29 1.28 6.38 -20.07
C ARG A 29 1.80 7.06 -21.34
N ASN A 30 0.92 7.42 -22.27
CA ASN A 30 1.29 8.08 -23.55
C ASN A 30 2.39 7.35 -24.32
N GLY A 31 2.37 6.03 -24.34
CA GLY A 31 3.39 5.20 -25.03
C GLY A 31 4.72 5.06 -24.32
N LYS A 32 4.97 5.79 -23.23
CA LYS A 32 6.18 5.66 -22.39
C LYS A 32 5.93 4.66 -21.26
N TYR A 33 6.96 3.86 -20.93
CA TYR A 33 6.93 2.89 -19.84
C TYR A 33 7.67 3.43 -18.62
N TYR A 34 7.05 3.23 -17.47
CA TYR A 34 7.57 3.62 -16.16
C TYR A 34 7.67 2.38 -15.27
N PRO A 35 8.86 2.00 -14.78
CA PRO A 35 8.96 0.96 -13.78
C PRO A 35 8.23 1.38 -12.50
N SER A 36 7.65 0.42 -11.77
CA SER A 36 7.06 0.76 -10.48
C SER A 36 8.14 1.12 -9.45
N VAL A 37 7.83 2.05 -8.56
CA VAL A 37 8.70 2.42 -7.43
C VAL A 37 9.12 1.17 -6.65
N THR A 38 8.17 0.27 -6.35
CA THR A 38 8.44 -0.98 -5.64
C THR A 38 9.38 -1.91 -6.40
N HIS A 39 9.29 -1.97 -7.74
CA HIS A 39 10.24 -2.73 -8.56
C HIS A 39 11.64 -2.13 -8.49
N VAL A 40 11.77 -0.81 -8.62
CA VAL A 40 13.07 -0.13 -8.50
C VAL A 40 13.67 -0.36 -7.11
N LEU A 41 12.88 -0.21 -6.04
CA LEU A 41 13.34 -0.42 -4.66
C LEU A 41 13.65 -1.89 -4.34
N SER A 42 13.10 -2.85 -5.09
CA SER A 42 13.45 -4.28 -4.89
C SER A 42 14.93 -4.56 -5.17
N HIS A 43 15.59 -3.72 -5.96
CA HIS A 43 17.02 -3.79 -6.25
C HIS A 43 17.89 -3.02 -5.23
N TYR A 44 17.27 -2.30 -4.30
CA TYR A 44 17.99 -1.62 -3.23
C TYR A 44 18.52 -2.64 -2.21
N PRO A 45 19.79 -2.52 -1.75
CA PRO A 45 20.36 -3.45 -0.79
C PRO A 45 19.53 -3.56 0.48
N LYS A 46 19.07 -4.75 0.83
CA LYS A 46 18.22 -5.00 2.02
C LYS A 46 19.00 -4.95 3.34
N GLY A 47 20.32 -4.84 3.28
CA GLY A 47 21.19 -4.68 4.44
C GLY A 47 21.45 -5.98 5.23
N LYS A 48 22.42 -5.90 6.14
CA LYS A 48 22.93 -7.05 6.90
C LYS A 48 21.86 -7.75 7.75
N TYR A 49 20.92 -7.00 8.32
CA TYR A 49 19.86 -7.59 9.16
C TYR A 49 18.97 -8.56 8.37
N PHE A 50 18.68 -8.25 7.12
CA PHE A 50 17.90 -9.14 6.26
C PHE A 50 18.70 -10.39 5.88
N GLU A 51 20.00 -10.27 5.60
CA GLU A 51 20.87 -11.41 5.33
C GLU A 51 21.00 -12.34 6.54
N ASP A 52 21.16 -11.78 7.74
CA ASP A 52 21.26 -12.54 8.99
C ASP A 52 19.91 -13.23 9.31
N TRP A 53 18.79 -12.57 9.04
CA TRP A 53 17.46 -13.16 9.13
C TRP A 53 17.31 -14.35 8.16
N LEU A 54 17.71 -14.20 6.89
CA LEU A 54 17.66 -15.28 5.90
C LEU A 54 18.48 -16.50 6.34
N LYS A 55 19.68 -16.28 6.87
CA LYS A 55 20.53 -17.36 7.42
C LYS A 55 19.86 -18.08 8.60
N LYS A 56 19.19 -17.33 9.45
CA LYS A 56 18.49 -17.89 10.63
C LYS A 56 17.25 -18.70 10.26
N VAL A 57 16.47 -18.23 9.28
CA VAL A 57 15.17 -18.81 8.92
C VAL A 57 15.32 -19.90 7.84
N GLY A 58 16.33 -19.80 6.98
CA GLY A 58 16.62 -20.77 5.94
C GLY A 58 15.44 -20.94 4.95
N TYR A 59 15.11 -22.18 4.61
CA TYR A 59 14.06 -22.51 3.64
C TYR A 59 12.66 -22.00 3.99
N SER A 60 12.39 -21.73 5.26
CA SER A 60 11.09 -21.17 5.68
C SER A 60 10.91 -19.71 5.29
N SER A 61 11.97 -19.02 4.84
CA SER A 61 11.93 -17.60 4.49
C SER A 61 10.92 -17.30 3.37
N GLU A 62 10.83 -18.14 2.35
CA GLU A 62 9.86 -17.97 1.25
C GLU A 62 8.41 -18.06 1.74
N TYR A 63 8.12 -19.04 2.59
CA TYR A 63 6.80 -19.19 3.18
C TYR A 63 6.42 -17.98 4.05
N ILE A 64 7.36 -17.49 4.89
CA ILE A 64 7.12 -16.33 5.76
C ILE A 64 6.86 -15.07 4.94
N VAL A 65 7.67 -14.83 3.91
CA VAL A 65 7.49 -13.67 3.02
C VAL A 65 6.16 -13.75 2.27
N LYS A 66 5.83 -14.92 1.73
CA LYS A 66 4.56 -15.14 1.03
C LYS A 66 3.36 -14.91 1.96
N LYS A 67 3.38 -15.51 3.17
CA LYS A 67 2.32 -15.30 4.16
C LYS A 67 2.18 -13.82 4.53
N ALA A 68 3.28 -13.11 4.80
CA ALA A 68 3.25 -11.69 5.11
C ALA A 68 2.64 -10.85 3.98
N SER A 69 2.94 -11.18 2.71
CA SER A 69 2.35 -10.52 1.55
C SER A 69 0.84 -10.79 1.44
N GLU A 70 0.41 -12.04 1.63
CA GLU A 70 -1.01 -12.42 1.61
C GLU A 70 -1.79 -11.74 2.73
N ASP A 71 -1.23 -11.69 3.94
CA ASP A 71 -1.84 -11.04 5.10
C ASP A 71 -1.92 -9.52 4.89
N GLY A 72 -0.87 -8.91 4.30
CA GLY A 72 -0.88 -7.51 3.89
C GLY A 72 -2.01 -7.20 2.92
N THR A 73 -2.17 -8.00 1.87
CA THR A 73 -3.26 -7.83 0.89
C THR A 73 -4.63 -7.89 1.56
N LYS A 74 -4.84 -8.81 2.52
CA LYS A 74 -6.12 -8.88 3.26
C LYS A 74 -6.40 -7.61 4.05
N VAL A 75 -5.38 -7.05 4.73
CA VAL A 75 -5.53 -5.79 5.48
C VAL A 75 -5.89 -4.63 4.55
N HIS A 76 -5.20 -4.49 3.42
CA HIS A 76 -5.50 -3.45 2.43
C HIS A 76 -6.95 -3.57 1.90
N ASN A 77 -7.40 -4.79 1.56
CA ASN A 77 -8.78 -5.02 1.14
C ASN A 77 -9.80 -4.65 2.24
N MET A 78 -9.50 -4.95 3.51
CA MET A 78 -10.38 -4.56 4.64
C MET A 78 -10.46 -3.05 4.80
N ILE A 79 -9.33 -2.36 4.64
CA ILE A 79 -9.28 -0.89 4.67
C ILE A 79 -10.10 -0.30 3.52
N GLU A 80 -9.96 -0.84 2.31
CA GLU A 80 -10.73 -0.41 1.14
C GLU A 80 -12.24 -0.59 1.36
N LEU A 81 -12.68 -1.75 1.86
CA LEU A 81 -14.08 -2.00 2.22
C LEU A 81 -14.60 -0.97 3.25
N TYR A 82 -13.80 -0.72 4.29
CA TYR A 82 -14.15 0.27 5.32
C TYR A 82 -14.29 1.68 4.74
N LEU A 83 -13.36 2.11 3.89
CA LEU A 83 -13.38 3.42 3.25
C LEU A 83 -14.55 3.57 2.27
N ASN A 84 -15.01 2.48 1.69
CA ASN A 84 -16.21 2.43 0.83
C ASN A 84 -17.53 2.39 1.63
N GLY A 85 -17.46 2.35 2.96
CA GLY A 85 -18.63 2.29 3.84
C GLY A 85 -19.29 0.92 3.90
N GLU A 86 -18.56 -0.15 3.55
CA GLU A 86 -19.05 -1.51 3.67
C GLU A 86 -18.98 -1.99 5.12
N GLU A 87 -20.06 -2.58 5.61
CA GLU A 87 -20.12 -3.16 6.94
C GLU A 87 -19.57 -4.59 6.92
N PHE A 88 -18.60 -4.87 7.79
CA PHE A 88 -18.09 -6.22 8.03
C PHE A 88 -17.68 -6.37 9.49
N HIS A 89 -17.72 -7.58 9.99
CA HIS A 89 -17.49 -7.88 11.40
C HIS A 89 -16.45 -8.98 11.58
N PHE A 90 -15.74 -8.96 12.70
CA PHE A 90 -14.80 -10.02 13.06
C PHE A 90 -15.46 -11.39 13.14
N LEU A 91 -16.67 -11.45 13.70
CA LEU A 91 -17.46 -12.67 13.83
C LEU A 91 -18.58 -12.69 12.80
N ASN A 92 -18.87 -13.85 12.25
CA ASN A 92 -20.09 -14.07 11.47
C ASN A 92 -21.32 -14.22 12.37
N GLU A 93 -22.51 -14.39 11.78
CA GLU A 93 -23.79 -14.56 12.51
C GLU A 93 -23.80 -15.76 13.49
N LYS A 94 -22.90 -16.74 13.31
CA LYS A 94 -22.75 -17.92 14.18
C LYS A 94 -21.68 -17.71 15.26
N GLY A 95 -21.11 -16.52 15.40
CA GLY A 95 -20.04 -16.21 16.35
C GLY A 95 -18.67 -16.80 15.99
N ILE A 96 -18.46 -17.17 14.71
CA ILE A 96 -17.20 -17.75 14.24
C ILE A 96 -16.34 -16.63 13.63
N PRO A 97 -15.04 -16.51 14.00
CA PRO A 97 -14.12 -15.56 13.39
C PRO A 97 -14.01 -15.73 11.87
N GLN A 98 -14.14 -14.65 11.13
CA GLN A 98 -14.01 -14.61 9.67
C GLN A 98 -12.59 -14.24 9.24
N TYR A 99 -11.81 -13.69 10.16
CA TYR A 99 -10.45 -13.20 9.92
C TYR A 99 -9.50 -13.77 10.96
N ASP A 100 -8.22 -13.90 10.59
CA ASP A 100 -7.14 -14.13 11.55
C ASP A 100 -7.05 -12.93 12.51
N ILE A 101 -6.84 -13.22 13.80
CA ILE A 101 -6.81 -12.18 14.84
C ILE A 101 -5.70 -11.15 14.62
N GLU A 102 -4.55 -11.56 14.07
CA GLU A 102 -3.45 -10.63 13.81
C GLU A 102 -3.78 -9.70 12.63
N ILE A 103 -4.45 -10.21 11.59
CA ILE A 103 -4.95 -9.40 10.47
C ILE A 103 -5.98 -8.38 10.99
N TRP A 104 -6.92 -8.84 11.85
CA TRP A 104 -7.92 -7.97 12.44
C TRP A 104 -7.31 -6.86 13.28
N LYS A 105 -6.29 -7.16 14.10
CA LYS A 105 -5.55 -6.16 14.87
C LYS A 105 -4.85 -5.12 13.99
N MET A 106 -4.27 -5.53 12.86
CA MET A 106 -3.66 -4.60 11.92
C MET A 106 -4.70 -3.64 11.32
N PHE A 107 -5.86 -4.18 10.95
CA PHE A 107 -6.98 -3.37 10.48
C PHE A 107 -7.48 -2.39 11.57
N LEU A 108 -7.61 -2.83 12.83
CA LEU A 108 -8.04 -1.95 13.92
C LEU A 108 -7.07 -0.77 14.15
N ARG A 109 -5.77 -0.93 13.91
CA ARG A 109 -4.81 0.20 13.96
C ARG A 109 -5.11 1.25 12.89
N PHE A 110 -5.59 0.84 11.73
CA PHE A 110 -6.06 1.79 10.72
C PHE A 110 -7.34 2.50 11.20
N VAL A 111 -8.28 1.79 11.81
CA VAL A 111 -9.49 2.40 12.37
C VAL A 111 -9.14 3.42 13.45
N GLU A 112 -8.21 3.09 14.37
CA GLU A 112 -7.70 4.03 15.38
C GLU A 112 -7.12 5.30 14.73
N PHE A 113 -6.29 5.15 13.69
CA PHE A 113 -5.78 6.29 12.92
C PHE A 113 -6.91 7.11 12.31
N TRP A 114 -7.90 6.45 11.70
CA TRP A 114 -9.04 7.09 11.05
C TRP A 114 -9.88 7.91 12.05
N GLU A 115 -10.14 7.35 13.23
CA GLU A 115 -10.91 8.01 14.30
C GLU A 115 -10.12 9.16 14.97
N GLU A 116 -8.79 9.00 15.12
CA GLU A 116 -7.94 10.01 15.75
C GLU A 116 -7.75 11.26 14.86
N TYR A 117 -7.51 11.05 13.57
CA TYR A 117 -7.15 12.15 12.66
C TYR A 117 -8.34 12.67 11.84
N GLU A 118 -9.46 11.98 11.84
CA GLU A 118 -10.68 12.32 11.09
C GLU A 118 -10.39 12.78 9.65
N PRO A 119 -9.65 12.00 8.85
CA PRO A 119 -9.24 12.43 7.53
C PRO A 119 -10.46 12.55 6.59
N THR A 120 -10.45 13.55 5.75
CA THR A 120 -11.38 13.63 4.61
C THR A 120 -10.81 12.84 3.45
N LEU A 121 -11.42 11.69 3.13
CA LEU A 121 -11.01 10.88 1.99
C LEU A 121 -11.21 11.64 0.68
N LEU A 122 -10.19 11.65 -0.17
CA LEU A 122 -10.25 12.23 -1.50
C LEU A 122 -10.25 11.18 -2.60
N GLU A 123 -9.37 10.18 -2.50
CA GLU A 123 -9.23 9.11 -3.49
C GLU A 123 -8.50 7.91 -2.87
N THR A 124 -8.77 6.68 -3.34
CA THR A 124 -8.03 5.45 -3.01
C THR A 124 -7.37 4.88 -4.25
N GLU A 125 -6.33 4.05 -4.09
CA GLU A 125 -5.61 3.36 -5.18
C GLU A 125 -5.16 4.31 -6.31
N VAL A 126 -4.58 5.45 -5.94
CA VAL A 126 -4.23 6.52 -6.88
C VAL A 126 -2.93 6.17 -7.61
N HIS A 127 -3.00 6.18 -8.95
CA HIS A 127 -1.82 5.95 -9.79
C HIS A 127 -1.07 7.26 -10.03
N LEU A 128 0.18 7.28 -9.57
CA LEU A 128 1.07 8.44 -9.63
C LEU A 128 2.19 8.19 -10.63
N PHE A 129 2.58 9.24 -11.35
CA PHE A 129 3.68 9.20 -12.32
C PHE A 129 4.65 10.33 -12.04
N SER A 130 5.93 10.06 -12.06
CA SER A 130 7.00 11.05 -12.02
C SER A 130 7.78 11.02 -13.34
N ASP A 131 7.58 12.04 -14.17
CA ASP A 131 8.37 12.17 -15.40
C ASP A 131 9.83 12.53 -15.10
N LYS A 132 10.09 13.20 -13.98
CA LYS A 132 11.43 13.57 -13.54
C LYS A 132 12.24 12.37 -13.09
N LEU A 133 11.63 11.44 -12.34
CA LEU A 133 12.28 10.23 -11.83
C LEU A 133 12.10 9.04 -12.77
N GLU A 134 11.22 9.18 -13.77
CA GLU A 134 10.85 8.13 -14.72
C GLU A 134 10.31 6.86 -14.04
N VAL A 135 9.55 7.03 -12.96
CA VAL A 135 8.90 5.95 -12.20
C VAL A 135 7.40 6.21 -12.07
N ALA A 136 6.66 5.17 -11.75
CA ALA A 136 5.26 5.26 -11.40
C ALA A 136 4.93 4.36 -10.20
N GLY A 137 3.79 4.60 -9.56
CA GLY A 137 3.34 3.81 -8.42
C GLY A 137 1.86 3.99 -8.17
N THR A 138 1.34 3.15 -7.29
CA THR A 138 0.01 3.33 -6.71
C THR A 138 0.19 3.67 -5.25
N CYS A 139 -0.45 4.75 -4.78
CA CYS A 139 -0.59 5.01 -3.35
C CYS A 139 -1.96 4.54 -2.88
N ASP A 140 -2.03 4.02 -1.66
CA ASP A 140 -3.24 3.41 -1.14
C ASP A 140 -4.36 4.44 -0.91
N MET A 141 -4.01 5.64 -0.42
CA MET A 141 -5.00 6.66 -0.11
C MET A 141 -4.43 8.07 -0.27
N VAL A 142 -5.27 8.98 -0.75
CA VAL A 142 -5.06 10.42 -0.69
C VAL A 142 -6.19 11.03 0.15
N CYS A 143 -5.82 11.80 1.16
CA CYS A 143 -6.77 12.42 2.08
C CYS A 143 -6.34 13.84 2.47
N GLU A 144 -7.24 14.56 3.12
CA GLU A 144 -6.98 15.85 3.74
C GLU A 144 -7.07 15.72 5.26
N ILE A 145 -6.00 16.09 5.97
CA ILE A 145 -5.94 16.14 7.43
C ILE A 145 -5.51 17.56 7.82
N ASN A 146 -6.29 18.23 8.66
CA ASN A 146 -6.03 19.61 9.10
C ASN A 146 -5.78 20.60 7.94
N ASN A 147 -6.59 20.52 6.89
CA ASN A 147 -6.47 21.31 5.65
C ASN A 147 -5.15 21.11 4.88
N GLN A 148 -4.45 20.01 5.13
CA GLN A 148 -3.25 19.60 4.40
C GLN A 148 -3.51 18.33 3.61
N LEU A 149 -2.95 18.27 2.40
CA LEU A 149 -3.02 17.08 1.54
C LEU A 149 -1.99 16.06 2.00
N TRP A 150 -2.44 14.81 2.20
CA TRP A 150 -1.61 13.67 2.59
C TRP A 150 -1.72 12.56 1.55
N ILE A 151 -0.57 11.98 1.22
CA ILE A 151 -0.46 10.69 0.53
C ILE A 151 -0.17 9.66 1.61
N VAL A 152 -1.00 8.63 1.68
CA VAL A 152 -0.90 7.59 2.71
C VAL A 152 -0.70 6.24 2.04
N ASP A 153 0.26 5.49 2.55
CA ASP A 153 0.58 4.14 2.11
C ASP A 153 0.57 3.21 3.34
N PHE A 154 -0.20 2.13 3.29
CA PHE A 154 -0.40 1.24 4.42
C PHE A 154 0.68 0.18 4.47
N LYS A 155 1.31 0.02 5.64
CA LYS A 155 2.34 -0.99 5.87
C LYS A 155 1.96 -1.92 7.01
N THR A 156 1.95 -3.21 6.73
CA THR A 156 1.64 -4.27 7.69
C THR A 156 2.88 -4.88 8.33
N SER A 157 4.06 -4.32 8.06
CA SER A 157 5.33 -4.77 8.65
C SER A 157 5.43 -4.41 10.15
N ASN A 158 6.14 -5.25 10.91
CA ASN A 158 6.38 -5.02 12.33
C ASN A 158 7.41 -3.91 12.61
N HIS A 159 8.13 -3.43 11.59
CA HIS A 159 9.18 -2.42 11.71
C HIS A 159 9.11 -1.44 10.55
N ILE A 160 9.50 -0.19 10.81
CA ILE A 160 9.71 0.81 9.77
C ILE A 160 11.02 0.46 9.06
N HIS A 161 10.93 0.21 7.75
CA HIS A 161 12.09 -0.05 6.90
C HIS A 161 12.61 1.24 6.28
N SER A 162 13.93 1.38 6.18
CA SER A 162 14.58 2.57 5.59
C SER A 162 14.19 2.83 4.12
N THR A 163 13.65 1.83 3.43
CA THR A 163 13.15 1.97 2.06
C THR A 163 11.78 2.64 1.98
N TYR A 164 11.05 2.78 3.11
CA TYR A 164 9.74 3.44 3.10
C TYR A 164 9.86 4.93 2.80
N ASP A 165 10.87 5.60 3.35
CA ASP A 165 11.17 7.00 3.05
C ASP A 165 11.52 7.22 1.57
N LEU A 166 12.02 6.17 0.88
CA LEU A 166 12.33 6.24 -0.55
C LEU A 166 11.12 5.97 -1.44
N GLN A 167 10.07 5.38 -0.87
CA GLN A 167 8.82 5.09 -1.57
C GLN A 167 7.88 6.29 -1.56
N ALA A 168 7.89 7.07 -0.49
CA ALA A 168 7.11 8.30 -0.32
C ALA A 168 7.71 9.46 -1.10
#